data_b4f3027819afef04da3dd11b58bf232a
#
_entry.id   b4f3027819afef04da3dd11b58bf232a
#
_cell.length_a   1.000
_cell.length_b   1.000
_cell.length_c   1.000
_cell.angle_alpha   90.00
_cell.angle_beta   90.00
_cell.angle_gamma   90.00
#
_symmetry.space_group_name_H-M   'P 1'
#
loop_
_entity.id
_entity.type
_entity.pdbx_description
1 polymer ?
#
loop_
_entity_poly.entity_id
_entity_poly.type
_entity_poly.pdbx_seq_one_letter_code
_entity_poly.pdbx_strand_id
1 'polypeptide(L)'
;MYYIGLDVHKKTISYCVKDASGQVQQEGKVGATRWELDGWMKTLPQPWTVAMEATIFTGWIYDHLLPHAQQVKVAHPLMLRAIAAAKKKKRSDRCRQDRRLPAL
;
A
#
# COMPACT_ATOMS: atom_id res chain seq x y z
N MET A 1 9.02 -12.24 -2.83
CA MET A 1 7.82 -11.56 -2.31
C MET A 1 8.01 -10.06 -2.38
N TYR A 2 7.01 -9.37 -2.88
CA TYR A 2 7.03 -7.92 -2.97
C TYR A 2 6.04 -7.34 -1.97
N TYR A 3 6.35 -6.20 -1.42
CA TYR A 3 5.56 -5.53 -0.39
C TYR A 3 5.12 -4.18 -0.90
N ILE A 4 3.81 -3.93 -0.88
CA ILE A 4 3.23 -2.73 -1.44
C ILE A 4 2.54 -1.95 -0.34
N GLY A 5 2.91 -0.69 -0.17
CA GLY A 5 2.22 0.23 0.71
C GLY A 5 1.31 1.13 -0.11
N LEU A 6 0.07 1.28 0.33
CA LEU A 6 -0.91 2.15 -0.31
C LEU A 6 -1.32 3.27 0.63
N ASP A 7 -1.32 4.49 0.09
CA ASP A 7 -1.86 5.67 0.74
C ASP A 7 -3.11 6.06 -0.04
N VAL A 8 -4.28 5.69 0.50
CA VAL A 8 -5.55 5.80 -0.21
C VAL A 8 -6.20 7.15 0.06
N HIS A 9 -6.47 7.88 -1.01
CA HIS A 9 -7.21 9.12 -0.99
C HIS A 9 -8.52 8.97 -1.76
N LYS A 10 -9.37 9.98 -1.73
CA LYS A 10 -10.68 9.90 -2.35
C LYS A 10 -10.64 9.55 -3.84
N LYS A 11 -9.72 10.14 -4.58
CA LYS A 11 -9.65 9.99 -6.04
C LYS A 11 -8.37 9.32 -6.53
N THR A 12 -7.36 9.22 -5.68
CA THR A 12 -6.05 8.67 -6.07
C THR A 12 -5.47 7.81 -4.97
N ILE A 13 -4.60 6.91 -5.37
CA ILE A 13 -3.88 6.03 -4.46
C ILE A 13 -2.40 6.19 -4.77
N SER A 14 -1.63 6.59 -3.76
CA SER A 14 -0.17 6.60 -3.86
C SER A 14 0.33 5.22 -3.47
N TYR A 15 1.29 4.69 -4.22
CA TYR A 15 1.81 3.35 -3.96
C TYR A 15 3.33 3.33 -3.94
N CYS A 16 3.85 2.36 -3.20
CA CYS A 16 5.28 2.08 -3.13
C CYS A 16 5.46 0.57 -3.10
N VAL A 17 6.19 0.04 -4.07
CA VAL A 17 6.48 -1.39 -4.19
C VAL A 17 7.93 -1.64 -3.80
N LYS A 18 8.14 -2.50 -2.81
CA LYS A 18 9.47 -2.87 -2.34
C LYS A 18 9.68 -4.36 -2.47
N ASP A 19 10.94 -4.75 -2.68
CA ASP A 19 11.30 -6.17 -2.69
C ASP A 19 11.55 -6.67 -1.27
N ALA A 20 11.92 -7.96 -1.14
CA ALA A 20 12.16 -8.57 0.15
C ALA A 20 13.32 -7.94 0.91
N SER A 21 14.24 -7.30 0.22
CA SER A 21 15.37 -6.59 0.86
C SER A 21 14.99 -5.19 1.32
N GLY A 22 13.81 -4.71 0.94
CA GLY A 22 13.34 -3.38 1.29
C GLY A 22 13.69 -2.31 0.29
N GLN A 23 14.23 -2.69 -0.84
CA GLN A 23 14.56 -1.75 -1.90
C GLN A 23 13.34 -1.39 -2.71
N VAL A 24 13.16 -0.09 -2.98
CA VAL A 24 12.01 0.41 -3.76
C VAL A 24 12.16 0.00 -5.22
N GLN A 25 11.17 -0.72 -5.73
CA GLN A 25 11.12 -1.15 -7.12
C GLN A 25 10.25 -0.24 -7.98
N GLN A 26 9.13 0.20 -7.44
CA GLN A 26 8.20 1.10 -8.12
C GLN A 26 7.59 2.05 -7.12
N GLU A 27 7.23 3.24 -7.60
CA GLU A 27 6.60 4.25 -6.78
C GLU A 27 5.79 5.17 -7.69
N GLY A 28 4.59 5.55 -7.25
CA GLY A 28 3.77 6.43 -8.07
C GLY A 28 2.36 6.57 -7.54
N LYS A 29 1.46 6.95 -8.43
CA LYS A 29 0.05 7.13 -8.12
C LYS A 29 -0.82 6.45 -9.17
N VAL A 30 -1.98 5.98 -8.73
CA VAL A 30 -2.98 5.38 -9.62
C VAL A 30 -4.35 5.93 -9.23
N GLY A 31 -5.25 6.05 -10.16
CA GLY A 31 -6.60 6.51 -9.88
C GLY A 31 -7.36 5.50 -9.04
N ALA A 32 -8.21 5.99 -8.13
CA ALA A 32 -8.98 5.14 -7.22
C ALA A 32 -10.25 4.61 -7.91
N THR A 33 -10.08 3.90 -9.01
CA THR A 33 -11.16 3.23 -9.75
C THR A 33 -10.77 1.78 -10.00
N ARG A 34 -11.78 0.92 -10.16
CA ARG A 34 -11.53 -0.50 -10.43
C ARG A 34 -10.74 -0.70 -11.72
N TRP A 35 -11.10 0.05 -12.74
CA TRP A 35 -10.46 -0.05 -14.05
C TRP A 35 -8.97 0.32 -13.99
N GLU A 36 -8.66 1.43 -13.33
CA GLU A 36 -7.27 1.87 -13.19
C GLU A 36 -6.46 0.92 -12.30
N LEU A 37 -7.07 0.39 -11.24
CA LEU A 37 -6.42 -0.59 -10.40
C LEU A 37 -6.12 -1.88 -11.16
N ASP A 38 -7.03 -2.32 -12.03
CA ASP A 38 -6.81 -3.52 -12.84
C ASP A 38 -5.59 -3.34 -13.74
N GLY A 39 -5.48 -2.20 -14.40
CA GLY A 39 -4.32 -1.88 -15.23
C GLY A 39 -3.04 -1.83 -14.44
N TRP A 40 -3.08 -1.22 -13.27
CA TRP A 40 -1.93 -1.13 -12.37
C TRP A 40 -1.49 -2.50 -11.87
N MET A 41 -2.43 -3.36 -11.46
CA MET A 41 -2.09 -4.70 -10.96
C MET A 41 -1.35 -5.53 -11.99
N LYS A 42 -1.63 -5.33 -13.28
CA LYS A 42 -0.95 -6.05 -14.35
C LYS A 42 0.53 -5.68 -14.47
N THR A 43 0.92 -4.53 -13.94
CA THR A 43 2.31 -4.08 -13.97
C THR A 43 3.12 -4.53 -12.77
N LEU A 44 2.46 -5.13 -11.78
CA LEU A 44 3.12 -5.49 -10.53
C LEU A 44 3.86 -6.81 -10.63
N PRO A 45 5.06 -6.90 -10.04
CA PRO A 45 5.75 -8.18 -9.93
C PRO A 45 5.02 -9.11 -8.96
N GLN A 46 5.02 -10.39 -9.23
CA GLN A 46 4.34 -11.40 -8.42
C GLN A 46 5.33 -12.23 -7.63
N PRO A 47 4.97 -12.77 -6.47
CA PRO A 47 3.76 -12.46 -5.69
C PRO A 47 3.93 -11.19 -4.87
N TRP A 48 2.82 -10.56 -4.50
CA TRP A 48 2.88 -9.32 -3.71
C TRP A 48 1.87 -9.32 -2.56
N THR A 49 2.28 -8.64 -1.50
CA THR A 49 1.46 -8.39 -0.31
C THR A 49 1.24 -6.89 -0.22
N VAL A 50 0.03 -6.48 0.08
CA VAL A 50 -0.32 -5.07 0.15
C VAL A 50 -0.75 -4.70 1.57
N ALA A 51 -0.38 -3.50 1.99
CA ALA A 51 -0.79 -2.92 3.27
C ALA A 51 -1.36 -1.53 3.02
N MET A 52 -2.44 -1.20 3.71
CA MET A 52 -3.09 0.09 3.60
C MET A 52 -3.73 0.49 4.92
N GLU A 53 -3.97 1.78 5.10
CA GLU A 53 -4.66 2.31 6.27
C GLU A 53 -6.17 2.11 6.11
N ALA A 54 -6.85 1.72 7.19
CA ALA A 54 -8.31 1.60 7.20
C ALA A 54 -8.95 2.99 7.17
N THR A 55 -9.65 3.32 6.08
CA THR A 55 -10.38 4.56 5.91
C THR A 55 -11.74 4.27 5.31
N ILE A 56 -12.58 5.30 5.17
CA ILE A 56 -13.88 5.15 4.51
C ILE A 56 -13.74 4.78 3.03
N PHE A 57 -12.55 4.96 2.45
CA PHE A 57 -12.30 4.68 1.02
C PHE A 57 -11.71 3.32 0.75
N THR A 58 -11.32 2.55 1.76
CA THR A 58 -10.54 1.32 1.56
C THR A 58 -11.35 0.05 1.39
N GLY A 59 -12.64 0.05 1.78
CA GLY A 59 -13.44 -1.18 1.77
C GLY A 59 -13.47 -1.88 0.43
N TRP A 60 -13.86 -1.17 -0.63
CA TRP A 60 -13.96 -1.76 -1.95
C TRP A 60 -12.58 -2.09 -2.54
N ILE A 61 -11.57 -1.31 -2.17
CA ILE A 61 -10.19 -1.56 -2.62
C ILE A 61 -9.68 -2.87 -2.04
N TYR A 62 -9.93 -3.09 -0.76
CA TYR A 62 -9.59 -4.35 -0.11
C TYR A 62 -10.21 -5.54 -0.86
N ASP A 63 -11.52 -5.47 -1.10
CA ASP A 63 -12.22 -6.56 -1.79
C ASP A 63 -11.71 -6.76 -3.21
N HIS A 64 -11.37 -5.67 -3.89
CA HIS A 64 -10.91 -5.71 -5.26
C HIS A 64 -9.51 -6.31 -5.40
N LEU A 65 -8.63 -6.04 -4.44
CA LEU A 65 -7.25 -6.52 -4.46
C LEU A 65 -7.10 -7.94 -3.91
N LEU A 66 -7.99 -8.35 -3.02
CA LEU A 66 -7.86 -9.61 -2.30
C LEU A 66 -7.66 -10.84 -3.19
N PRO A 67 -8.38 -11.02 -4.30
CA PRO A 67 -8.19 -12.19 -5.16
C PRO A 67 -6.83 -12.25 -5.86
N HIS A 68 -6.14 -11.11 -5.98
CA HIS A 68 -4.90 -11.00 -6.74
C HIS A 68 -3.66 -10.95 -5.86
N ALA A 69 -3.82 -10.56 -4.61
CA ALA A 69 -2.70 -10.42 -3.68
C ALA A 69 -2.42 -11.72 -2.96
N GLN A 70 -1.17 -11.94 -2.58
CA GLN A 70 -0.81 -13.01 -1.66
C GLN A 70 -1.48 -12.76 -0.31
N GLN A 71 -1.52 -11.50 0.11
CA GLN A 71 -2.15 -11.09 1.35
C GLN A 71 -2.48 -9.60 1.29
N VAL A 72 -3.63 -9.21 1.85
CA VAL A 72 -3.99 -7.80 2.00
C VAL A 72 -4.14 -7.51 3.48
N LYS A 73 -3.37 -6.55 3.97
CA LYS A 73 -3.40 -6.12 5.38
C LYS A 73 -3.95 -4.70 5.47
N VAL A 74 -4.87 -4.51 6.40
CA VAL A 74 -5.45 -3.19 6.65
C VAL A 74 -5.04 -2.78 8.06
N ALA A 75 -4.26 -1.71 8.17
CA ALA A 75 -3.75 -1.24 9.45
C ALA A 75 -4.70 -0.23 10.07
N HIS A 76 -4.78 -0.25 11.39
CA HIS A 76 -5.59 0.70 12.12
C HIS A 76 -4.99 2.10 12.00
N PRO A 77 -5.81 3.15 11.72
CA PRO A 77 -5.29 4.51 11.52
C PRO A 77 -4.42 5.03 12.66
N LEU A 78 -4.77 4.72 13.89
CA LEU A 78 -4.00 5.18 15.05
C LEU A 78 -2.57 4.63 15.06
N MET A 79 -2.40 3.39 14.65
CA MET A 79 -1.08 2.77 14.57
C MET A 79 -0.20 3.47 13.53
N LEU A 80 -0.75 3.75 12.36
CA LEU A 80 -0.02 4.45 11.31
C LEU A 80 0.34 5.86 11.73
N ARG A 81 -0.56 6.57 12.40
CA ARG A 81 -0.29 7.92 12.90
C ARG A 81 0.81 7.91 13.95
N ALA A 82 0.81 6.96 14.85
CA ALA A 82 1.83 6.85 15.88
C ALA A 82 3.21 6.63 15.25
N ILE A 83 3.29 5.76 14.25
CA ILE A 83 4.55 5.50 13.54
C ILE A 83 5.02 6.76 12.82
N ALA A 84 4.13 7.44 12.10
CA ALA A 84 4.46 8.64 11.36
C ALA A 84 4.91 9.77 12.29
N ALA A 85 4.19 9.99 13.38
CA ALA A 85 4.51 11.05 14.34
C ALA A 85 5.86 10.83 15.00
N ALA A 86 6.18 9.59 15.34
CA ALA A 86 7.44 9.25 15.99
C ALA A 86 8.65 9.55 15.12
N LYS A 87 8.49 9.59 13.81
CA LYS A 87 9.62 9.69 12.89
C LYS A 87 9.67 10.95 12.04
N LYS A 88 8.66 11.79 12.05
CA LYS A 88 8.58 13.03 11.26
C LYS A 88 8.96 12.82 9.80
N LYS A 89 8.18 12.09 9.07
CA LYS A 89 8.57 11.53 7.79
C LYS A 89 8.39 12.41 6.58
N LYS A 90 9.35 12.29 5.67
CA LYS A 90 9.19 12.62 4.28
C LYS A 90 8.39 11.50 3.60
N ARG A 91 8.00 11.73 2.35
CA ARG A 91 7.20 10.77 1.59
C ARG A 91 7.87 9.41 1.42
N SER A 92 9.15 9.40 1.12
CA SER A 92 9.92 8.17 0.98
C SER A 92 9.97 7.38 2.28
N ASP A 93 9.94 8.07 3.40
CA ASP A 93 9.94 7.44 4.70
C ASP A 93 8.60 6.79 5.00
N ARG A 94 7.49 7.32 4.48
CA ARG A 94 6.19 6.66 4.57
C ARG A 94 6.22 5.29 3.92
N CYS A 95 6.82 5.18 2.74
CA CYS A 95 6.98 3.91 2.07
C CYS A 95 7.73 2.91 2.92
N ARG A 96 8.78 3.34 3.60
CA ARG A 96 9.54 2.47 4.50
C ARG A 96 8.72 2.01 5.69
N GLN A 97 7.85 2.86 6.20
CA GLN A 97 6.97 2.50 7.30
C GLN A 97 5.92 1.49 6.85
N ASP A 98 5.33 1.70 5.67
CA ASP A 98 4.37 0.78 5.12
C ASP A 98 4.98 -0.61 4.95
N ARG A 99 6.24 -0.68 4.59
CA ARG A 99 6.97 -1.94 4.51
C ARG A 99 6.93 -2.72 5.82
N ARG A 100 6.91 -2.04 6.95
CA ARG A 100 6.89 -2.68 8.27
C ARG A 100 5.52 -3.19 8.67
N LEU A 101 4.46 -2.66 8.07
CA LEU A 101 3.11 -3.04 8.42
C LEU A 101 2.82 -4.53 8.25
N PRO A 102 3.27 -5.20 7.19
CA PRO A 102 3.03 -6.63 7.05
C PRO A 102 3.64 -7.48 8.16
N ALA A 103 4.61 -6.96 8.87
CA ALA A 103 5.24 -7.67 9.98
C ALA A 103 4.45 -7.58 11.29
N LEU A 104 3.50 -6.66 11.31
CA LEU A 104 2.64 -6.50 12.49
C LEU A 104 1.57 -7.59 12.54
#